data_593afd50242ff91457c4a6848919588e
#
_entry.id   593afd50242ff91457c4a6848919588e
#
_cell.length_a   1.000
_cell.length_b   1.000
_cell.length_c   1.000
_cell.angle_alpha   90.00
_cell.angle_beta   90.00
_cell.angle_gamma   90.00
#
_symmetry.space_group_name_H-M   'P 1'
#
loop_
_entity.id
_entity.type
_entity.pdbx_description
1 polymer ?
#
loop_
_entity_poly.entity_id
_entity_poly.type
_entity_poly.pdbx_seq_one_letter_code
_entity_poly.pdbx_strand_id
1 'polypeptide(L)'
;MSTAKQNLSVQRWVAAISVLLLAVKFIAYYSTHSVAILTDALESIVNVAAGFIGLYSLFVAAKPRDQDHPYGHGKAEFLSAAIEGTLIGTAGLIIIYKAVQNLIHPVELHKINYGIWLIAVTACLNFIVGYFCLRTGKRNNSLALIASGKHLQTDTWSTVGIIIGLVLLYFTGYKWIDSTIAILFALYIIYTGYKILRTSIAGIMDEADVKLLSLLVEVLNTNRRENWVDLHNLRVIKYGTVLHVDCHLTVPWFLNVHEAHKEVDALGILIRKEFGESLELFVHSDGCLPFQCKICNKTDCPERKNNFEKRINWTLENISQNKKHELK
;
A
#
# COMPACT_ATOMS: atom_id res chain seq x y z
N MET A 1 -18.58 -4.09 -11.15
CA MET A 1 -17.29 -3.99 -11.88
C MET A 1 -16.25 -4.63 -10.99
N SER A 2 -15.41 -5.55 -11.47
CA SER A 2 -14.38 -6.16 -10.61
C SER A 2 -13.39 -5.10 -10.15
N THR A 3 -12.83 -5.25 -8.95
CA THR A 3 -11.85 -4.33 -8.34
C THR A 3 -10.68 -4.03 -9.28
N ALA A 4 -10.16 -5.06 -9.97
CA ALA A 4 -9.09 -4.91 -10.96
C ALA A 4 -9.49 -4.01 -12.15
N LYS A 5 -10.70 -4.16 -12.69
CA LYS A 5 -11.20 -3.30 -13.77
C LYS A 5 -11.36 -1.85 -13.33
N GLN A 6 -11.78 -1.62 -12.08
CA GLN A 6 -11.88 -0.29 -11.51
C GLN A 6 -10.50 0.37 -11.36
N ASN A 7 -9.53 -0.37 -10.82
CA ASN A 7 -8.16 0.12 -10.66
C ASN A 7 -7.54 0.51 -12.01
N LEU A 8 -7.66 -0.37 -13.00
CA LEU A 8 -7.20 -0.09 -14.37
C LEU A 8 -7.87 1.15 -14.98
N SER A 9 -9.18 1.30 -14.78
CA SER A 9 -9.91 2.47 -15.30
C SER A 9 -9.40 3.77 -14.68
N VAL A 10 -9.22 3.80 -13.35
CA VAL A 10 -8.69 5.00 -12.66
C VAL A 10 -7.28 5.32 -13.14
N GLN A 11 -6.39 4.32 -13.24
CA GLN A 11 -5.02 4.54 -13.68
C GLN A 11 -4.93 4.99 -15.16
N ARG A 12 -5.84 4.53 -16.04
CA ARG A 12 -5.94 5.05 -17.42
C ARG A 12 -6.26 6.54 -17.44
N TRP A 13 -7.18 7.00 -16.57
CA TRP A 13 -7.48 8.41 -16.43
C TRP A 13 -6.29 9.20 -15.89
N VAL A 14 -5.57 8.67 -14.91
CA VAL A 14 -4.33 9.27 -14.41
C VAL A 14 -3.32 9.45 -15.53
N ALA A 15 -3.02 8.40 -16.29
CA ALA A 15 -2.06 8.46 -17.39
C ALA A 15 -2.51 9.43 -18.49
N ALA A 16 -3.80 9.42 -18.89
CA ALA A 16 -4.34 10.31 -19.91
C ALA A 16 -4.25 11.79 -19.48
N ILE A 17 -4.60 12.10 -18.23
CA ILE A 17 -4.51 13.45 -17.69
C ILE A 17 -3.05 13.90 -17.57
N SER A 18 -2.13 13.03 -17.15
CA SER A 18 -0.70 13.35 -17.10
C SER A 18 -0.15 13.72 -18.48
N VAL A 19 -0.54 12.99 -19.55
CA VAL A 19 -0.16 13.32 -20.93
C VAL A 19 -0.76 14.65 -21.36
N LEU A 20 -2.04 14.91 -21.03
CA LEU A 20 -2.69 16.19 -21.35
C LEU A 20 -1.98 17.36 -20.65
N LEU A 21 -1.66 17.23 -19.37
CA LEU A 21 -0.95 18.27 -18.62
C LEU A 21 0.45 18.52 -19.18
N LEU A 22 1.17 17.45 -19.56
CA LEU A 22 2.46 17.55 -20.22
C LEU A 22 2.34 18.37 -21.53
N ALA A 23 1.36 18.06 -22.37
CA ALA A 23 1.12 18.79 -23.62
C ALA A 23 0.81 20.29 -23.37
N VAL A 24 -0.06 20.57 -22.39
CA VAL A 24 -0.39 21.96 -22.02
C VAL A 24 0.85 22.73 -21.54
N LYS A 25 1.71 22.10 -20.70
CA LYS A 25 2.94 22.71 -20.22
C LYS A 25 3.95 22.99 -21.34
N PHE A 26 4.09 22.10 -22.31
CA PHE A 26 4.93 22.36 -23.49
C PHE A 26 4.38 23.46 -24.37
N ILE A 27 3.07 23.53 -24.61
CA ILE A 27 2.42 24.64 -25.35
C ILE A 27 2.68 25.97 -24.63
N ALA A 28 2.55 25.98 -23.31
CA ALA A 28 2.85 27.17 -22.51
C ALA A 28 4.33 27.57 -22.60
N TYR A 29 5.26 26.61 -22.58
CA TYR A 29 6.68 26.90 -22.82
C TYR A 29 6.92 27.53 -24.19
N TYR A 30 6.39 26.96 -25.26
CA TYR A 30 6.52 27.54 -26.61
C TYR A 30 5.94 28.94 -26.75
N SER A 31 4.90 29.28 -25.97
CA SER A 31 4.28 30.59 -25.96
C SER A 31 5.03 31.62 -25.11
N THR A 32 5.69 31.20 -24.05
CA THR A 32 6.33 32.09 -23.04
C THR A 32 7.85 32.10 -23.09
N HIS A 33 8.46 31.06 -23.64
CA HIS A 33 9.92 30.79 -23.64
C HIS A 33 10.53 30.87 -22.22
N SER A 34 9.72 30.60 -21.16
CA SER A 34 10.14 30.63 -19.79
C SER A 34 10.87 29.33 -19.40
N VAL A 35 12.11 29.48 -18.90
CA VAL A 35 12.91 28.34 -18.41
C VAL A 35 12.24 27.65 -17.21
N ALA A 36 11.52 28.37 -16.35
CA ALA A 36 10.78 27.80 -15.24
C ALA A 36 9.66 26.88 -15.73
N ILE A 37 8.92 27.30 -16.77
CA ILE A 37 7.85 26.45 -17.37
C ILE A 37 8.46 25.24 -18.09
N LEU A 38 9.62 25.37 -18.72
CA LEU A 38 10.33 24.24 -19.30
C LEU A 38 10.73 23.21 -18.22
N THR A 39 11.26 23.68 -17.09
CA THR A 39 11.63 22.79 -15.98
C THR A 39 10.42 22.00 -15.47
N ASP A 40 9.28 22.67 -15.25
CA ASP A 40 8.03 22.03 -14.83
C ASP A 40 7.48 21.06 -15.90
N ALA A 41 7.63 21.40 -17.20
CA ALA A 41 7.27 20.48 -18.29
C ALA A 41 8.17 19.24 -18.33
N LEU A 42 9.48 19.39 -18.11
CA LEU A 42 10.42 18.27 -18.05
C LEU A 42 10.14 17.35 -16.85
N GLU A 43 9.81 17.92 -15.69
CA GLU A 43 9.37 17.12 -14.53
C GLU A 43 8.09 16.31 -14.83
N SER A 44 7.17 16.88 -15.63
CA SER A 44 5.95 16.18 -16.04
C SER A 44 6.19 14.99 -16.96
N ILE A 45 7.35 14.86 -17.61
CA ILE A 45 7.74 13.64 -18.35
C ILE A 45 7.87 12.47 -17.39
N VAL A 46 8.44 12.71 -16.21
CA VAL A 46 8.60 11.68 -15.15
C VAL A 46 7.21 11.24 -14.67
N ASN A 47 6.27 12.17 -14.51
CA ASN A 47 4.89 11.87 -14.09
C ASN A 47 4.15 11.01 -15.11
N VAL A 48 4.34 11.28 -16.41
CA VAL A 48 3.79 10.46 -17.49
C VAL A 48 4.40 9.06 -17.47
N ALA A 49 5.73 8.96 -17.33
CA ALA A 49 6.40 7.66 -17.25
C ALA A 49 5.90 6.84 -16.04
N ALA A 50 5.80 7.46 -14.85
CA ALA A 50 5.25 6.82 -13.65
C ALA A 50 3.80 6.36 -13.86
N GLY A 51 2.96 7.21 -14.49
CA GLY A 51 1.59 6.87 -14.83
C GLY A 51 1.45 5.64 -15.73
N PHE A 52 2.32 5.49 -16.73
CA PHE A 52 2.35 4.31 -17.60
C PHE A 52 2.93 3.07 -16.92
N ILE A 53 3.94 3.22 -16.05
CA ILE A 53 4.48 2.12 -15.25
C ILE A 53 3.38 1.57 -14.32
N GLY A 54 2.64 2.44 -13.64
CA GLY A 54 1.51 2.06 -12.80
C GLY A 54 0.39 1.38 -13.61
N LEU A 55 0.08 1.90 -14.81
CA LEU A 55 -0.91 1.29 -15.70
C LEU A 55 -0.50 -0.11 -16.16
N TYR A 56 0.74 -0.28 -16.59
CA TYR A 56 1.28 -1.56 -17.00
C TYR A 56 1.28 -2.57 -15.84
N SER A 57 1.69 -2.12 -14.66
CA SER A 57 1.69 -2.93 -13.45
C SER A 57 0.28 -3.45 -13.11
N LEU A 58 -0.72 -2.58 -13.11
CA LEU A 58 -2.11 -2.98 -12.87
C LEU A 58 -2.66 -3.88 -13.96
N PHE A 59 -2.25 -3.69 -15.21
CA PHE A 59 -2.59 -4.60 -16.30
C PHE A 59 -1.98 -5.99 -16.07
N VAL A 60 -0.72 -6.07 -15.67
CA VAL A 60 -0.07 -7.34 -15.32
C VAL A 60 -0.73 -7.97 -14.09
N ALA A 61 -0.95 -7.21 -13.02
CA ALA A 61 -1.57 -7.69 -11.78
C ALA A 61 -3.00 -8.23 -11.99
N ALA A 62 -3.70 -7.74 -13.02
CA ALA A 62 -5.05 -8.20 -13.37
C ALA A 62 -5.07 -9.50 -14.19
N LYS A 63 -3.91 -10.02 -14.65
CA LYS A 63 -3.84 -11.30 -15.36
C LYS A 63 -4.20 -12.45 -14.43
N PRO A 64 -4.92 -13.47 -14.93
CA PRO A 64 -5.18 -14.68 -14.17
C PRO A 64 -3.86 -15.41 -13.88
N ARG A 65 -3.93 -16.36 -12.97
CA ARG A 65 -2.83 -17.28 -12.70
C ARG A 65 -2.47 -18.08 -13.95
N ASP A 66 -1.20 -18.34 -14.11
CA ASP A 66 -0.66 -19.18 -15.18
C ASP A 66 0.37 -20.18 -14.60
N GLN A 67 0.98 -20.98 -15.46
CA GLN A 67 1.93 -22.01 -15.03
C GLN A 67 3.21 -21.40 -14.41
N ASP A 68 3.64 -20.23 -14.91
CA ASP A 68 4.85 -19.55 -14.42
C ASP A 68 4.56 -18.75 -13.13
N HIS A 69 3.30 -18.33 -12.93
CA HIS A 69 2.86 -17.54 -11.78
C HIS A 69 1.64 -18.18 -11.09
N PRO A 70 1.80 -19.31 -10.38
CA PRO A 70 0.70 -20.07 -9.78
C PRO A 70 -0.07 -19.30 -8.69
N TYR A 71 0.57 -18.30 -8.05
CA TYR A 71 -0.07 -17.39 -7.09
C TYR A 71 -0.64 -16.13 -7.73
N GLY A 72 -0.49 -15.96 -9.04
CA GLY A 72 -0.93 -14.79 -9.80
C GLY A 72 0.12 -13.70 -9.91
N HIS A 73 -0.28 -12.57 -10.48
CA HIS A 73 0.62 -11.47 -10.85
C HIS A 73 0.52 -10.25 -9.91
N GLY A 74 -0.20 -10.38 -8.79
CA GLY A 74 -0.52 -9.25 -7.90
C GLY A 74 0.70 -8.50 -7.34
N LYS A 75 1.85 -9.18 -7.18
CA LYS A 75 3.10 -8.54 -6.72
C LYS A 75 3.65 -7.48 -7.69
N ALA A 76 3.20 -7.44 -8.94
CA ALA A 76 3.56 -6.38 -9.88
C ALA A 76 3.19 -4.98 -9.35
N GLU A 77 2.12 -4.86 -8.55
CA GLU A 77 1.76 -3.58 -7.92
C GLU A 77 2.82 -3.07 -6.94
N PHE A 78 3.45 -3.97 -6.19
CA PHE A 78 4.54 -3.59 -5.27
C PHE A 78 5.76 -3.08 -6.03
N LEU A 79 6.08 -3.71 -7.17
CA LEU A 79 7.22 -3.30 -7.99
C LEU A 79 7.03 -1.89 -8.57
N SER A 80 5.86 -1.59 -9.14
CA SER A 80 5.59 -0.23 -9.64
C SER A 80 5.56 0.81 -8.52
N ALA A 81 4.98 0.48 -7.38
CA ALA A 81 4.98 1.38 -6.22
C ALA A 81 6.40 1.64 -5.68
N ALA A 82 7.30 0.64 -5.73
CA ALA A 82 8.71 0.84 -5.38
C ALA A 82 9.41 1.80 -6.34
N ILE A 83 9.17 1.67 -7.65
CA ILE A 83 9.69 2.60 -8.66
C ILE A 83 9.15 4.01 -8.41
N GLU A 84 7.85 4.18 -8.20
CA GLU A 84 7.24 5.49 -7.92
C GLU A 84 7.79 6.09 -6.63
N GLY A 85 7.94 5.32 -5.54
CA GLY A 85 8.53 5.78 -4.29
C GLY A 85 9.97 6.26 -4.46
N THR A 86 10.76 5.58 -5.31
CA THR A 86 12.13 5.96 -5.66
C THR A 86 12.15 7.27 -6.46
N LEU A 87 11.26 7.43 -7.43
CA LEU A 87 11.15 8.66 -8.23
C LEU A 87 10.78 9.86 -7.35
N ILE A 88 9.82 9.69 -6.43
CA ILE A 88 9.42 10.72 -5.46
C ILE A 88 10.60 11.11 -4.57
N GLY A 89 11.31 10.13 -4.00
CA GLY A 89 12.48 10.38 -3.15
C GLY A 89 13.59 11.11 -3.91
N THR A 90 13.88 10.71 -5.15
CA THR A 90 14.88 11.35 -6.01
C THR A 90 14.49 12.78 -6.36
N ALA A 91 13.22 13.05 -6.66
CA ALA A 91 12.72 14.41 -6.91
C ALA A 91 12.96 15.31 -5.68
N GLY A 92 12.67 14.83 -4.47
CA GLY A 92 12.97 15.56 -3.24
C GLY A 92 14.44 15.88 -3.07
N LEU A 93 15.35 14.95 -3.39
CA LEU A 93 16.81 15.20 -3.35
C LEU A 93 17.24 16.27 -4.36
N ILE A 94 16.69 16.25 -5.57
CA ILE A 94 16.94 17.25 -6.61
C ILE A 94 16.46 18.64 -6.16
N ILE A 95 15.27 18.71 -5.51
CA ILE A 95 14.76 19.98 -4.97
C ILE A 95 15.70 20.54 -3.90
N ILE A 96 16.18 19.70 -2.96
CA ILE A 96 17.17 20.15 -1.95
C ILE A 96 18.43 20.67 -2.62
N TYR A 97 18.98 19.95 -3.59
CA TYR A 97 20.17 20.37 -4.32
C TYR A 97 19.97 21.73 -4.99
N LYS A 98 18.86 21.93 -5.71
CA LYS A 98 18.52 23.20 -6.35
C LYS A 98 18.31 24.33 -5.32
N ALA A 99 17.62 24.04 -4.21
CA ALA A 99 17.40 25.04 -3.15
C ALA A 99 18.70 25.48 -2.48
N VAL A 100 19.63 24.55 -2.22
CA VAL A 100 20.97 24.88 -1.69
C VAL A 100 21.77 25.70 -2.70
N GLN A 101 21.75 25.35 -3.99
CA GLN A 101 22.39 26.17 -5.03
C GLN A 101 21.80 27.57 -5.07
N ASN A 102 20.49 27.74 -4.97
CA ASN A 102 19.83 29.05 -4.97
C ASN A 102 20.15 29.89 -3.72
N LEU A 103 20.42 29.23 -2.58
CA LEU A 103 20.93 29.91 -1.38
C LEU A 103 22.35 30.50 -1.58
N ILE A 104 23.23 29.76 -2.29
CA ILE A 104 24.62 30.16 -2.53
C ILE A 104 24.70 31.20 -3.68
N HIS A 105 23.92 30.96 -4.74
CA HIS A 105 23.86 31.78 -5.94
C HIS A 105 22.45 32.21 -6.23
N PRO A 106 21.89 33.27 -5.58
CA PRO A 106 20.52 33.70 -5.75
C PRO A 106 20.22 34.11 -7.21
N VAL A 107 19.22 33.43 -7.82
CA VAL A 107 18.76 33.75 -9.19
C VAL A 107 17.74 34.87 -9.14
N GLU A 108 17.85 35.85 -10.08
CA GLU A 108 16.83 36.89 -10.24
C GLU A 108 15.60 36.37 -10.97
N LEU A 109 14.45 36.48 -10.32
CA LEU A 109 13.18 36.04 -10.89
C LEU A 109 12.58 37.10 -11.80
N HIS A 110 12.46 36.79 -13.10
CA HIS A 110 11.85 37.69 -14.10
C HIS A 110 10.44 37.20 -14.47
N LYS A 111 9.45 38.12 -14.46
CA LYS A 111 8.07 38.01 -14.95
C LYS A 111 7.24 36.82 -14.40
N ILE A 112 6.61 37.06 -13.25
CA ILE A 112 5.92 36.04 -12.46
C ILE A 112 4.46 35.77 -12.83
N ASN A 113 3.74 36.71 -13.46
CA ASN A 113 2.28 36.77 -13.43
C ASN A 113 1.51 35.65 -14.19
N TYR A 114 1.90 35.27 -15.40
CA TYR A 114 1.17 34.22 -16.15
C TYR A 114 1.57 32.80 -15.80
N GLY A 115 2.85 32.58 -15.42
CA GLY A 115 3.35 31.28 -15.05
C GLY A 115 2.71 30.74 -13.76
N ILE A 116 2.48 31.61 -12.77
CA ILE A 116 1.86 31.21 -11.48
C ILE A 116 0.45 30.68 -11.67
N TRP A 117 -0.39 31.32 -12.48
CA TRP A 117 -1.75 30.86 -12.74
C TRP A 117 -1.78 29.49 -13.42
N LEU A 118 -0.89 29.25 -14.39
CA LEU A 118 -0.81 27.96 -15.06
C LEU A 118 -0.38 26.86 -14.10
N ILE A 119 0.68 27.12 -13.32
CA ILE A 119 1.18 26.18 -12.31
C ILE A 119 0.11 25.90 -11.24
N ALA A 120 -0.63 26.91 -10.79
CA ALA A 120 -1.72 26.74 -9.82
C ALA A 120 -2.88 25.88 -10.37
N VAL A 121 -3.26 26.08 -11.65
CA VAL A 121 -4.30 25.27 -12.30
C VAL A 121 -3.84 23.80 -12.44
N THR A 122 -2.59 23.56 -12.86
CA THR A 122 -2.05 22.19 -12.98
C THR A 122 -1.94 21.52 -11.62
N ALA A 123 -1.55 22.24 -10.57
CA ALA A 123 -1.51 21.73 -9.20
C ALA A 123 -2.92 21.36 -8.70
N CYS A 124 -3.93 22.17 -8.97
CA CYS A 124 -5.31 21.87 -8.61
C CYS A 124 -5.82 20.59 -9.30
N LEU A 125 -5.52 20.42 -10.59
CA LEU A 125 -5.88 19.21 -11.33
C LEU A 125 -5.14 17.97 -10.78
N ASN A 126 -3.84 18.08 -10.51
CA ASN A 126 -3.06 17.01 -9.89
C ASN A 126 -3.61 16.63 -8.53
N PHE A 127 -4.03 17.61 -7.72
CA PHE A 127 -4.63 17.35 -6.40
C PHE A 127 -5.93 16.56 -6.53
N ILE A 128 -6.83 16.99 -7.40
CA ILE A 128 -8.14 16.34 -7.62
C ILE A 128 -7.93 14.90 -8.10
N VAL A 129 -7.12 14.71 -9.14
CA VAL A 129 -6.85 13.38 -9.69
C VAL A 129 -6.14 12.50 -8.66
N GLY A 130 -5.13 13.03 -7.98
CA GLY A 130 -4.39 12.35 -6.92
C GLY A 130 -5.30 11.93 -5.74
N TYR A 131 -6.24 12.79 -5.34
CA TYR A 131 -7.22 12.47 -4.30
C TYR A 131 -8.13 11.29 -4.69
N PHE A 132 -8.68 11.30 -5.90
CA PHE A 132 -9.52 10.21 -6.39
C PHE A 132 -8.74 8.91 -6.54
N CYS A 133 -7.50 8.98 -7.05
CA CYS A 133 -6.61 7.85 -7.19
C CYS A 133 -6.28 7.23 -5.82
N LEU A 134 -5.87 8.05 -4.87
CA LEU A 134 -5.55 7.64 -3.50
C LEU A 134 -6.75 7.03 -2.76
N ARG A 135 -7.93 7.65 -2.89
CA ARG A 135 -9.17 7.16 -2.27
C ARG A 135 -9.55 5.79 -2.84
N THR A 136 -9.49 5.61 -4.16
CA THR A 136 -9.78 4.34 -4.81
C THR A 136 -8.73 3.28 -4.44
N GLY A 137 -7.45 3.64 -4.45
CA GLY A 137 -6.36 2.76 -4.07
C GLY A 137 -6.49 2.24 -2.63
N LYS A 138 -6.84 3.11 -1.68
CA LYS A 138 -7.10 2.71 -0.28
C LYS A 138 -8.31 1.77 -0.16
N ARG A 139 -9.41 2.07 -0.87
CA ARG A 139 -10.62 1.25 -0.84
C ARG A 139 -10.39 -0.14 -1.43
N ASN A 140 -9.60 -0.21 -2.47
CA ASN A 140 -9.34 -1.44 -3.23
C ASN A 140 -8.05 -2.15 -2.80
N ASN A 141 -7.35 -1.64 -1.76
CA ASN A 141 -6.05 -2.14 -1.30
C ASN A 141 -4.99 -2.24 -2.42
N SER A 142 -5.04 -1.35 -3.43
CA SER A 142 -4.08 -1.31 -4.53
C SER A 142 -2.92 -0.38 -4.19
N LEU A 143 -1.72 -0.94 -4.01
CA LEU A 143 -0.54 -0.16 -3.66
C LEU A 143 -0.07 0.70 -4.84
N ALA A 144 -0.24 0.23 -6.09
CA ALA A 144 0.07 1.01 -7.28
C ALA A 144 -0.76 2.30 -7.35
N LEU A 145 -2.09 2.23 -7.13
CA LEU A 145 -2.94 3.43 -7.09
C LEU A 145 -2.61 4.35 -5.91
N ILE A 146 -2.25 3.77 -4.75
CA ILE A 146 -1.84 4.57 -3.59
C ILE A 146 -0.55 5.33 -3.89
N ALA A 147 0.42 4.69 -4.55
CA ALA A 147 1.68 5.31 -4.93
C ALA A 147 1.44 6.43 -5.96
N SER A 148 0.73 6.15 -7.07
CA SER A 148 0.38 7.14 -8.09
C SER A 148 -0.42 8.33 -7.53
N GLY A 149 -1.38 8.06 -6.64
CA GLY A 149 -2.14 9.14 -5.98
C GLY A 149 -1.29 10.00 -5.06
N LYS A 150 -0.34 9.41 -4.33
CA LYS A 150 0.62 10.14 -3.51
C LYS A 150 1.62 10.92 -4.33
N HIS A 151 2.08 10.38 -5.45
CA HIS A 151 2.96 11.08 -6.39
C HIS A 151 2.33 12.39 -6.84
N LEU A 152 1.09 12.35 -7.37
CA LEU A 152 0.34 13.53 -7.79
C LEU A 152 0.10 14.55 -6.66
N GLN A 153 -0.16 14.07 -5.42
CA GLN A 153 -0.28 14.95 -4.26
C GLN A 153 1.05 15.60 -3.89
N THR A 154 2.16 14.86 -3.98
CA THR A 154 3.50 15.36 -3.71
C THR A 154 3.86 16.49 -4.67
N ASP A 155 3.55 16.34 -5.96
CA ASP A 155 3.73 17.40 -6.98
C ASP A 155 2.90 18.63 -6.64
N THR A 156 1.66 18.44 -6.19
CA THR A 156 0.80 19.55 -5.74
C THR A 156 1.44 20.29 -4.56
N TRP A 157 1.92 19.57 -3.55
CA TRP A 157 2.54 20.18 -2.37
C TRP A 157 3.84 20.89 -2.71
N SER A 158 4.65 20.35 -3.63
CA SER A 158 5.83 21.01 -4.17
C SER A 158 5.46 22.36 -4.80
N THR A 159 4.43 22.37 -5.65
CA THR A 159 3.92 23.59 -6.31
C THR A 159 3.40 24.61 -5.28
N VAL A 160 2.62 24.16 -4.28
CA VAL A 160 2.13 25.02 -3.18
C VAL A 160 3.30 25.64 -2.42
N GLY A 161 4.36 24.85 -2.14
CA GLY A 161 5.58 25.35 -1.52
C GLY A 161 6.25 26.45 -2.33
N ILE A 162 6.37 26.26 -3.64
CA ILE A 162 6.92 27.27 -4.56
C ILE A 162 6.07 28.56 -4.51
N ILE A 163 4.74 28.45 -4.62
CA ILE A 163 3.84 29.63 -4.58
C ILE A 163 3.97 30.37 -3.25
N ILE A 164 3.99 29.65 -2.11
CA ILE A 164 4.16 30.26 -0.78
C ILE A 164 5.52 30.96 -0.68
N GLY A 165 6.60 30.32 -1.14
CA GLY A 165 7.94 30.88 -1.16
C GLY A 165 8.01 32.20 -1.95
N LEU A 166 7.41 32.21 -3.16
CA LEU A 166 7.35 33.38 -4.02
C LEU A 166 6.52 34.52 -3.41
N VAL A 167 5.38 34.22 -2.79
CA VAL A 167 4.53 35.21 -2.12
C VAL A 167 5.27 35.84 -0.93
N LEU A 168 5.91 35.03 -0.10
CA LEU A 168 6.69 35.52 1.03
C LEU A 168 7.92 36.34 0.58
N LEU A 169 8.60 35.89 -0.47
CA LEU A 169 9.69 36.64 -1.08
C LEU A 169 9.20 38.03 -1.57
N TYR A 170 8.05 38.10 -2.20
CA TYR A 170 7.47 39.33 -2.68
C TYR A 170 7.19 40.33 -1.55
N PHE A 171 6.65 39.88 -0.41
CA PHE A 171 6.32 40.75 0.72
C PHE A 171 7.52 41.11 1.61
N THR A 172 8.48 40.19 1.75
CA THR A 172 9.60 40.36 2.68
C THR A 172 10.90 40.83 2.04
N GLY A 173 11.06 40.55 0.74
CA GLY A 173 12.32 40.82 0.01
C GLY A 173 13.47 39.86 0.36
N TYR A 174 13.29 38.93 1.31
CA TYR A 174 14.36 38.00 1.75
C TYR A 174 14.43 36.76 0.84
N LYS A 175 15.47 36.71 -0.02
CA LYS A 175 15.68 35.65 -1.02
C LYS A 175 15.85 34.22 -0.41
N TRP A 176 16.34 34.12 0.84
CA TRP A 176 16.58 32.85 1.50
C TRP A 176 15.29 32.10 1.92
N ILE A 177 14.16 32.82 2.05
CA ILE A 177 12.87 32.25 2.49
C ILE A 177 12.37 31.21 1.49
N ASP A 178 12.42 31.51 0.20
CA ASP A 178 11.98 30.59 -0.88
C ASP A 178 12.74 29.26 -0.79
N SER A 179 14.06 29.30 -0.73
CA SER A 179 14.89 28.10 -0.64
C SER A 179 14.69 27.32 0.67
N THR A 180 14.44 28.00 1.80
CA THR A 180 14.18 27.33 3.08
C THR A 180 12.84 26.58 3.04
N ILE A 181 11.81 27.20 2.49
CA ILE A 181 10.50 26.55 2.31
C ILE A 181 10.62 25.37 1.36
N ALA A 182 11.33 25.52 0.24
CA ALA A 182 11.57 24.42 -0.70
C ALA A 182 12.26 23.22 -0.02
N ILE A 183 13.25 23.45 0.87
CA ILE A 183 13.91 22.38 1.63
C ILE A 183 12.93 21.68 2.58
N LEU A 184 12.09 22.41 3.31
CA LEU A 184 11.09 21.81 4.21
C LEU A 184 10.11 20.91 3.47
N PHE A 185 9.58 21.36 2.32
CA PHE A 185 8.71 20.55 1.48
C PHE A 185 9.45 19.33 0.89
N ALA A 186 10.71 19.51 0.47
CA ALA A 186 11.51 18.42 -0.08
C ALA A 186 11.78 17.31 0.96
N LEU A 187 11.99 17.67 2.23
CA LEU A 187 12.12 16.68 3.32
C LEU A 187 10.82 15.86 3.50
N TYR A 188 9.66 16.52 3.43
CA TYR A 188 8.37 15.82 3.45
C TYR A 188 8.18 14.89 2.24
N ILE A 189 8.60 15.33 1.05
CA ILE A 189 8.58 14.56 -0.19
C ILE A 189 9.45 13.30 -0.06
N ILE A 190 10.69 13.45 0.42
CA ILE A 190 11.62 12.33 0.66
C ILE A 190 11.01 11.32 1.66
N TYR A 191 10.46 11.82 2.77
CA TYR A 191 9.78 10.95 3.75
C TYR A 191 8.63 10.17 3.14
N THR A 192 7.83 10.80 2.27
CA THR A 192 6.72 10.15 1.57
C THR A 192 7.23 9.07 0.61
N GLY A 193 8.26 9.38 -0.18
CA GLY A 193 8.91 8.43 -1.09
C GLY A 193 9.50 7.22 -0.34
N TYR A 194 10.22 7.48 0.75
CA TYR A 194 10.74 6.44 1.63
C TYR A 194 9.63 5.51 2.17
N LYS A 195 8.52 6.09 2.65
CA LYS A 195 7.40 5.31 3.18
C LYS A 195 6.75 4.41 2.13
N ILE A 196 6.61 4.89 0.89
CA ILE A 196 6.08 4.08 -0.22
C ILE A 196 7.06 2.96 -0.55
N LEU A 197 8.34 3.28 -0.73
CA LEU A 197 9.40 2.32 -1.03
C LEU A 197 9.49 1.23 0.04
N ARG A 198 9.51 1.61 1.32
CA ARG A 198 9.55 0.69 2.47
C ARG A 198 8.34 -0.27 2.48
N THR A 199 7.14 0.26 2.22
CA THR A 199 5.91 -0.55 2.17
C THR A 199 5.94 -1.51 0.97
N SER A 200 6.50 -1.07 -0.16
CA SER A 200 6.62 -1.89 -1.37
C SER A 200 7.60 -3.05 -1.16
N ILE A 201 8.77 -2.75 -0.59
CA ILE A 201 9.77 -3.78 -0.26
C ILE A 201 9.18 -4.78 0.75
N ALA A 202 8.48 -4.30 1.78
CA ALA A 202 7.79 -5.14 2.74
C ALA A 202 6.81 -6.11 2.07
N GLY A 203 6.02 -5.62 1.10
CA GLY A 203 5.09 -6.46 0.34
C GLY A 203 5.76 -7.46 -0.60
N ILE A 204 6.91 -7.10 -1.21
CA ILE A 204 7.70 -8.03 -2.03
C ILE A 204 8.29 -9.15 -1.16
N MET A 205 8.76 -8.80 0.06
CA MET A 205 9.40 -9.71 1.00
C MET A 205 8.39 -10.46 1.90
N ASP A 206 7.09 -10.34 1.63
CA ASP A 206 6.02 -11.00 2.39
C ASP A 206 6.05 -10.66 3.90
N GLU A 207 6.42 -9.41 4.23
CA GLU A 207 6.43 -8.92 5.60
C GLU A 207 5.00 -8.92 6.18
N ALA A 208 4.88 -9.43 7.40
CA ALA A 208 3.59 -9.59 8.06
C ALA A 208 2.88 -8.24 8.31
N ASP A 209 1.62 -8.15 7.87
CA ASP A 209 0.77 -7.02 8.22
C ASP A 209 0.20 -7.21 9.64
N VAL A 210 0.89 -6.62 10.63
CA VAL A 210 0.55 -6.73 12.06
C VAL A 210 -0.88 -6.28 12.34
N LYS A 211 -1.38 -5.24 11.64
CA LYS A 211 -2.76 -4.75 11.84
C LYS A 211 -3.78 -5.76 11.34
N LEU A 212 -3.56 -6.33 10.17
CA LEU A 212 -4.42 -7.36 9.60
C LEU A 212 -4.41 -8.62 10.46
N LEU A 213 -3.23 -9.06 10.90
CA LEU A 213 -3.09 -10.21 11.80
C LEU A 213 -3.79 -9.97 13.14
N SER A 214 -3.68 -8.76 13.73
CA SER A 214 -4.38 -8.43 14.98
C SER A 214 -5.90 -8.55 14.85
N LEU A 215 -6.46 -8.01 13.77
CA LEU A 215 -7.90 -8.13 13.49
C LEU A 215 -8.32 -9.59 13.27
N LEU A 216 -7.51 -10.36 12.55
CA LEU A 216 -7.78 -11.78 12.33
C LEU A 216 -7.78 -12.57 13.64
N VAL A 217 -6.81 -12.32 14.51
CA VAL A 217 -6.73 -12.94 15.84
C VAL A 217 -7.94 -12.60 16.71
N GLU A 218 -8.41 -11.36 16.69
CA GLU A 218 -9.60 -10.92 17.42
C GLU A 218 -10.86 -11.66 16.93
N VAL A 219 -11.07 -11.71 15.60
CA VAL A 219 -12.18 -12.43 14.97
C VAL A 219 -12.15 -13.92 15.32
N LEU A 220 -10.97 -14.54 15.26
CA LEU A 220 -10.79 -15.96 15.57
C LEU A 220 -11.07 -16.28 17.03
N ASN A 221 -10.61 -15.45 17.97
CA ASN A 221 -10.88 -15.64 19.40
C ASN A 221 -12.38 -15.50 19.72
N THR A 222 -13.03 -14.49 19.14
CA THR A 222 -14.44 -14.20 19.40
C THR A 222 -15.36 -15.30 18.86
N ASN A 223 -14.99 -15.92 17.73
CA ASN A 223 -15.80 -16.93 17.05
C ASN A 223 -15.25 -18.36 17.18
N ARG A 224 -14.36 -18.60 18.15
CA ARG A 224 -13.69 -19.88 18.33
C ARG A 224 -14.68 -21.00 18.67
N ARG A 225 -14.71 -22.05 17.85
CA ARG A 225 -15.57 -23.23 18.02
C ARG A 225 -14.95 -24.22 19.02
N GLU A 226 -15.76 -25.14 19.54
CA GLU A 226 -15.29 -26.18 20.48
C GLU A 226 -14.28 -27.14 19.85
N ASN A 227 -14.49 -27.50 18.57
CA ASN A 227 -13.58 -28.36 17.84
C ASN A 227 -12.28 -27.67 17.41
N TRP A 228 -12.15 -26.34 17.54
CA TRP A 228 -10.91 -25.62 17.30
C TRP A 228 -10.07 -25.63 18.57
N VAL A 229 -9.42 -26.77 18.81
CA VAL A 229 -8.60 -26.99 20.02
C VAL A 229 -7.47 -25.99 20.09
N ASP A 230 -6.77 -25.82 18.97
CA ASP A 230 -5.64 -24.92 18.84
C ASP A 230 -5.52 -24.36 17.42
N LEU A 231 -4.92 -23.18 17.29
CA LEU A 231 -4.54 -22.60 16.03
C LEU A 231 -3.14 -22.00 16.18
N HIS A 232 -2.23 -22.36 15.29
CA HIS A 232 -0.84 -21.92 15.33
C HIS A 232 -0.30 -21.78 13.90
N ASN A 233 0.93 -21.30 13.76
CA ASN A 233 1.59 -21.07 12.47
C ASN A 233 0.77 -20.19 11.52
N LEU A 234 0.03 -19.20 12.07
CA LEU A 234 -0.77 -18.28 11.28
C LEU A 234 0.12 -17.31 10.53
N ARG A 235 -0.03 -17.27 9.20
CA ARG A 235 0.68 -16.36 8.30
C ARG A 235 -0.30 -15.71 7.34
N VAL A 236 -0.03 -14.48 6.95
CA VAL A 236 -0.81 -13.76 5.96
C VAL A 236 0.12 -13.10 4.97
N ILE A 237 -0.08 -13.38 3.69
CA ILE A 237 0.68 -12.83 2.56
C ILE A 237 -0.28 -12.06 1.65
N LYS A 238 0.18 -10.94 1.10
CA LYS A 238 -0.57 -10.13 0.14
C LYS A 238 -0.02 -10.29 -1.27
N TYR A 239 -0.89 -10.69 -2.20
CA TYR A 239 -0.60 -10.67 -3.64
C TYR A 239 -1.51 -9.63 -4.31
N GLY A 240 -1.07 -8.35 -4.31
CA GLY A 240 -1.91 -7.23 -4.73
C GLY A 240 -3.15 -7.12 -3.83
N THR A 241 -4.33 -7.32 -4.40
CA THR A 241 -5.63 -7.27 -3.69
C THR A 241 -6.06 -8.61 -3.09
N VAL A 242 -5.34 -9.71 -3.35
CA VAL A 242 -5.65 -11.05 -2.85
C VAL A 242 -4.88 -11.32 -1.57
N LEU A 243 -5.57 -11.83 -0.55
CA LEU A 243 -4.98 -12.27 0.70
C LEU A 243 -4.79 -13.79 0.68
N HIS A 244 -3.60 -14.25 1.05
CA HIS A 244 -3.32 -15.67 1.30
C HIS A 244 -3.11 -15.84 2.79
N VAL A 245 -3.89 -16.72 3.40
CA VAL A 245 -3.85 -17.04 4.82
C VAL A 245 -3.48 -18.51 4.97
N ASP A 246 -2.36 -18.75 5.65
CA ASP A 246 -1.90 -20.10 5.99
C ASP A 246 -2.00 -20.28 7.50
N CYS A 247 -2.49 -21.42 7.94
CA CYS A 247 -2.49 -21.76 9.37
C CYS A 247 -2.56 -23.27 9.59
N HIS A 248 -2.21 -23.66 10.81
CA HIS A 248 -2.46 -25.02 11.32
C HIS A 248 -3.64 -24.97 12.29
N LEU A 249 -4.69 -25.73 11.98
CA LEU A 249 -5.86 -25.88 12.84
C LEU A 249 -5.82 -27.26 13.52
N THR A 250 -5.69 -27.28 14.84
CA THR A 250 -5.78 -28.51 15.61
C THR A 250 -7.23 -28.79 15.95
N VAL A 251 -7.71 -29.97 15.52
CA VAL A 251 -9.04 -30.49 15.78
C VAL A 251 -8.97 -31.78 16.61
N PRO A 252 -10.07 -32.28 17.21
CA PRO A 252 -10.08 -33.59 17.87
C PRO A 252 -9.60 -34.69 16.92
N TRP A 253 -8.61 -35.47 17.36
CA TRP A 253 -7.95 -36.49 16.52
C TRP A 253 -8.88 -37.61 16.06
N PHE A 254 -9.98 -37.84 16.77
CA PHE A 254 -10.95 -38.88 16.45
C PHE A 254 -11.98 -38.46 15.37
N LEU A 255 -11.98 -37.21 14.94
CA LEU A 255 -12.79 -36.77 13.82
C LEU A 255 -12.28 -37.45 12.54
N ASN A 256 -13.21 -37.97 11.73
CA ASN A 256 -12.85 -38.43 10.40
C ASN A 256 -12.52 -37.24 9.48
N VAL A 257 -11.93 -37.52 8.31
CA VAL A 257 -11.50 -36.48 7.36
C VAL A 257 -12.63 -35.53 6.98
N HIS A 258 -13.85 -36.07 6.77
CA HIS A 258 -15.02 -35.26 6.39
C HIS A 258 -15.44 -34.31 7.52
N GLU A 259 -15.43 -34.77 8.75
CA GLU A 259 -15.76 -33.98 9.94
C GLU A 259 -14.70 -32.91 10.19
N ALA A 260 -13.42 -33.26 10.09
CA ALA A 260 -12.32 -32.29 10.22
C ALA A 260 -12.39 -31.21 9.10
N HIS A 261 -12.72 -31.61 7.87
CA HIS A 261 -12.87 -30.68 6.75
C HIS A 261 -14.02 -29.67 6.96
N LYS A 262 -15.13 -30.08 7.58
CA LYS A 262 -16.21 -29.15 7.96
C LYS A 262 -15.74 -28.04 8.91
N GLU A 263 -14.78 -28.33 9.78
CA GLU A 263 -14.20 -27.32 10.67
C GLU A 263 -13.29 -26.35 9.89
N VAL A 264 -12.57 -26.85 8.87
CA VAL A 264 -11.80 -26.01 7.94
C VAL A 264 -12.72 -25.10 7.12
N ASP A 265 -13.83 -25.64 6.61
CA ASP A 265 -14.83 -24.86 5.86
C ASP A 265 -15.43 -23.75 6.75
N ALA A 266 -15.77 -24.09 8.00
CA ALA A 266 -16.30 -23.12 8.95
C ALA A 266 -15.31 -21.98 9.23
N LEU A 267 -14.01 -22.30 9.33
CA LEU A 267 -12.94 -21.30 9.45
C LEU A 267 -12.86 -20.42 8.18
N GLY A 268 -12.92 -21.04 7.01
CA GLY A 268 -12.91 -20.33 5.73
C GLY A 268 -14.10 -19.39 5.55
N ILE A 269 -15.29 -19.82 5.93
CA ILE A 269 -16.53 -19.00 5.88
C ILE A 269 -16.38 -17.80 6.81
N LEU A 270 -15.89 -18.02 8.05
CA LEU A 270 -15.69 -16.96 9.02
C LEU A 270 -14.72 -15.90 8.48
N ILE A 271 -13.55 -16.32 8.00
CA ILE A 271 -12.52 -15.39 7.53
C ILE A 271 -13.00 -14.63 6.27
N ARG A 272 -13.64 -15.29 5.30
CA ARG A 272 -14.18 -14.63 4.12
C ARG A 272 -15.27 -13.61 4.45
N LYS A 273 -16.11 -13.90 5.42
CA LYS A 273 -17.17 -12.98 5.88
C LYS A 273 -16.60 -11.64 6.36
N GLU A 274 -15.46 -11.68 7.06
CA GLU A 274 -14.85 -10.50 7.67
C GLU A 274 -13.85 -9.79 6.75
N PHE A 275 -13.11 -10.54 5.92
CA PHE A 275 -12.01 -10.01 5.09
C PHE A 275 -12.31 -10.01 3.58
N GLY A 276 -13.47 -10.52 3.16
CA GLY A 276 -13.94 -10.51 1.77
C GLY A 276 -13.59 -11.78 0.99
N GLU A 277 -14.21 -11.91 -0.19
CA GLU A 277 -14.12 -13.11 -1.04
C GLU A 277 -12.76 -13.29 -1.73
N SER A 278 -11.96 -12.21 -1.86
CA SER A 278 -10.63 -12.25 -2.46
C SER A 278 -9.60 -12.81 -1.48
N LEU A 279 -9.91 -13.99 -0.91
CA LEU A 279 -9.08 -14.63 0.11
C LEU A 279 -8.88 -16.10 -0.26
N GLU A 280 -7.63 -16.54 -0.24
CA GLU A 280 -7.24 -17.94 -0.25
C GLU A 280 -6.83 -18.39 1.14
N LEU A 281 -7.38 -19.52 1.57
CA LEU A 281 -7.09 -20.11 2.85
C LEU A 281 -6.47 -21.50 2.66
N PHE A 282 -5.28 -21.68 3.22
CA PHE A 282 -4.60 -22.97 3.31
C PHE A 282 -4.54 -23.40 4.76
N VAL A 283 -5.21 -24.51 5.07
CA VAL A 283 -5.26 -25.03 6.44
C VAL A 283 -4.63 -26.40 6.49
N HIS A 284 -3.57 -26.51 7.28
CA HIS A 284 -3.08 -27.81 7.71
C HIS A 284 -3.90 -28.28 8.92
N SER A 285 -4.64 -29.38 8.77
CA SER A 285 -5.44 -29.95 9.86
C SER A 285 -4.60 -30.89 10.70
N ASP A 286 -4.44 -30.54 11.97
CA ASP A 286 -3.71 -31.34 12.96
C ASP A 286 -4.67 -32.09 13.89
N GLY A 287 -4.39 -33.35 14.22
CA GLY A 287 -5.01 -34.02 15.36
C GLY A 287 -4.48 -33.50 16.69
N CYS A 288 -5.35 -33.34 17.68
CA CYS A 288 -4.94 -32.94 19.02
C CYS A 288 -4.10 -34.03 19.69
N LEU A 289 -3.20 -33.60 20.57
CA LEU A 289 -2.30 -34.48 21.37
C LEU A 289 -2.75 -34.52 22.83
N PRO A 290 -2.37 -35.55 23.60
CA PRO A 290 -2.80 -35.72 25.00
C PRO A 290 -2.57 -34.49 25.89
N PHE A 291 -1.45 -33.79 25.74
CA PHE A 291 -1.16 -32.58 26.52
C PHE A 291 -2.12 -31.42 26.20
N GLN A 292 -2.70 -31.38 24.99
CA GLN A 292 -3.66 -30.37 24.61
C GLN A 292 -5.06 -30.57 25.25
N CYS A 293 -5.33 -31.72 25.89
CA CYS A 293 -6.55 -31.89 26.66
C CYS A 293 -6.73 -30.80 27.73
N LYS A 294 -5.63 -30.32 28.31
CA LYS A 294 -5.63 -29.27 29.35
C LYS A 294 -6.16 -27.92 28.84
N ILE A 295 -6.02 -27.63 27.53
CA ILE A 295 -6.48 -26.38 26.88
C ILE A 295 -7.77 -26.55 26.08
N CYS A 296 -8.23 -27.79 25.90
CA CYS A 296 -9.40 -28.13 25.11
C CYS A 296 -10.68 -28.13 25.95
N ASN A 297 -11.60 -27.21 25.64
CA ASN A 297 -12.87 -27.08 26.35
C ASN A 297 -14.02 -27.95 25.80
N LYS A 298 -13.75 -28.89 24.89
CA LYS A 298 -14.75 -29.81 24.37
C LYS A 298 -15.22 -30.74 25.49
N THR A 299 -16.46 -30.60 25.94
CA THR A 299 -17.00 -31.31 27.11
C THR A 299 -17.29 -32.81 26.84
N ASP A 300 -17.77 -33.12 25.62
CA ASP A 300 -18.18 -34.44 25.18
C ASP A 300 -17.09 -35.23 24.45
N CYS A 301 -15.83 -35.00 24.83
CA CYS A 301 -14.68 -35.69 24.23
C CYS A 301 -14.56 -37.14 24.72
N PRO A 302 -14.79 -38.17 23.86
CA PRO A 302 -14.72 -39.59 24.27
C PRO A 302 -13.29 -40.06 24.57
N GLU A 303 -12.29 -39.35 24.04
CA GLU A 303 -10.88 -39.72 24.07
C GLU A 303 -10.04 -38.81 24.98
N ARG A 304 -10.68 -38.11 25.93
CA ARG A 304 -9.99 -37.21 26.84
C ARG A 304 -8.99 -37.96 27.73
N LYS A 305 -7.74 -37.50 27.71
CA LYS A 305 -6.67 -38.10 28.55
C LYS A 305 -6.32 -37.24 29.77
N ASN A 306 -6.55 -35.93 29.74
CA ASN A 306 -6.28 -35.02 30.86
C ASN A 306 -7.48 -34.09 31.06
N ASN A 307 -7.72 -33.68 32.31
CA ASN A 307 -8.77 -32.74 32.63
C ASN A 307 -8.50 -31.36 31.97
N PHE A 308 -9.59 -30.69 31.60
CA PHE A 308 -9.50 -29.30 31.15
C PHE A 308 -9.07 -28.39 32.30
N GLU A 309 -8.07 -27.57 32.08
CA GLU A 309 -7.57 -26.61 33.05
C GLU A 309 -7.94 -25.20 32.68
N LYS A 310 -7.49 -24.73 31.47
CA LYS A 310 -7.69 -23.36 31.01
C LYS A 310 -7.56 -23.26 29.51
N ARG A 311 -8.45 -22.49 28.89
CA ARG A 311 -8.33 -22.13 27.48
C ARG A 311 -7.22 -21.12 27.27
N ILE A 312 -6.35 -21.33 26.28
CA ILE A 312 -5.33 -20.35 25.88
C ILE A 312 -5.97 -19.36 24.91
N ASN A 313 -5.87 -18.07 25.20
CA ASN A 313 -6.22 -17.02 24.25
C ASN A 313 -5.15 -16.92 23.16
N TRP A 314 -5.57 -16.86 21.92
CA TRP A 314 -4.68 -16.63 20.81
C TRP A 314 -4.25 -15.16 20.79
N THR A 315 -2.94 -14.94 20.69
CA THR A 315 -2.32 -13.62 20.57
C THR A 315 -1.42 -13.60 19.36
N LEU A 316 -1.06 -12.42 18.84
CA LEU A 316 -0.12 -12.31 17.73
C LEU A 316 1.17 -13.09 17.96
N GLU A 317 1.67 -13.04 19.19
CA GLU A 317 2.93 -13.67 19.57
C GLU A 317 2.86 -15.21 19.55
N ASN A 318 1.77 -15.79 20.05
CA ASN A 318 1.65 -17.24 20.15
C ASN A 318 1.13 -17.88 18.86
N ILE A 319 0.14 -17.27 18.19
CA ILE A 319 -0.53 -17.85 17.03
C ILE A 319 0.38 -17.93 15.78
N SER A 320 1.36 -17.05 15.65
CA SER A 320 2.32 -17.04 14.54
C SER A 320 3.46 -18.05 14.71
N GLN A 321 3.63 -18.63 15.90
CA GLN A 321 4.65 -19.64 16.15
C GLN A 321 4.27 -20.98 15.51
N ASN A 322 5.26 -21.67 14.91
CA ASN A 322 5.06 -23.02 14.38
C ASN A 322 5.18 -24.08 15.50
N LYS A 323 4.34 -23.94 16.52
CA LYS A 323 4.32 -24.83 17.68
C LYS A 323 2.92 -24.95 18.27
N LYS A 324 2.45 -26.17 18.52
CA LYS A 324 1.20 -26.44 19.25
C LYS A 324 1.27 -25.87 20.66
N HIS A 325 0.19 -25.22 21.11
CA HIS A 325 0.13 -24.64 22.45
C HIS A 325 -0.03 -25.68 23.53
N GLU A 326 0.62 -25.43 24.66
CA GLU A 326 0.54 -26.22 25.89
C GLU A 326 0.54 -25.29 27.12
N LEU A 327 -0.10 -25.72 28.21
CA LEU A 327 0.07 -25.07 29.51
C LEU A 327 1.39 -25.53 30.10
N LYS A 328 2.21 -24.57 30.53
CA LYS A 328 3.45 -24.85 31.28
C LYS A 328 3.17 -25.28 32.70
#